data_a17bcc9b4af699988f2bd034730eef53
#
_entry.id   a17bcc9b4af699988f2bd034730eef53
#
_cell.length_a   1.000
_cell.length_b   1.000
_cell.length_c   1.000
_cell.angle_alpha   90.00
_cell.angle_beta   90.00
_cell.angle_gamma   90.00
#
_symmetry.space_group_name_H-M   'P 1'
#
loop_
_entity.id
_entity.type
_entity.pdbx_description
1 polymer ?
#
loop_
_entity_poly.entity_id
_entity_poly.type
_entity_poly.pdbx_seq_one_letter_code
_entity_poly.pdbx_strand_id
1 'polypeptide(L)'
;MRGLTVALMILVNNGGEHNYSFLEHSRWDGLTPCDLVFPFFLFMMGISTYLSLKKSDFKPSPAIYKKIAKRTLLLFLIGLGINWFDMICSGNGLDFAHLRIWAVLQRIALCYGVVSLLAISINHRYFIHTIIGLIVIYMGILVFGNGYAYDASTNILAQVDRHLFGIDHLYHKSPVDPEGLLSTIPAIAHTMIGFLCCKYISIPGQTVVSKVKVLKVAGLVMVALGFVLSLLGFGINKRIWSPSYVFVTCGFASWILGILVQFIDGKSEMANGAKTQTANDGKTQTANDGKAQTANGAKTQTARKDNVLTKVLLAFGMNPLFLYVLSEALAIVFGAYGIKEMAIEGIRSVVSDDYLVSLTYAISFVALHAAIGAWMYHKRIFIKL
;
A
#
# COMPACT_ATOMS: atom_id res chain seq x y z
N MET A 1 -5.90 7.79 1.14
CA MET A 1 -4.67 7.04 1.46
C MET A 1 -4.16 6.24 0.24
N ARG A 2 -4.92 5.28 -0.33
CA ARG A 2 -4.45 4.46 -1.47
C ARG A 2 -3.88 5.27 -2.64
N GLY A 3 -4.57 6.32 -3.09
CA GLY A 3 -4.07 7.18 -4.17
C GLY A 3 -2.78 7.91 -3.82
N LEU A 4 -2.65 8.41 -2.59
CA LEU A 4 -1.42 9.01 -2.09
C LEU A 4 -0.26 8.01 -2.10
N THR A 5 -0.50 6.77 -1.64
CA THR A 5 0.53 5.73 -1.61
C THR A 5 1.04 5.40 -3.01
N VAL A 6 0.14 5.30 -4.02
CA VAL A 6 0.55 5.04 -5.42
C VAL A 6 1.34 6.23 -6.00
N ALA A 7 0.90 7.46 -5.75
CA ALA A 7 1.63 8.65 -6.21
C ALA A 7 3.04 8.72 -5.61
N LEU A 8 3.16 8.43 -4.30
CA LEU A 8 4.46 8.35 -3.62
C LEU A 8 5.32 7.20 -4.16
N MET A 9 4.73 6.04 -4.48
CA MET A 9 5.46 4.91 -5.04
C MET A 9 6.07 5.25 -6.41
N ILE A 10 5.30 5.93 -7.27
CA ILE A 10 5.80 6.43 -8.55
C ILE A 10 6.91 7.46 -8.35
N LEU A 11 6.79 8.35 -7.36
CA LEU A 11 7.79 9.36 -7.04
C LEU A 11 9.13 8.73 -6.64
N VAL A 12 9.10 7.81 -5.66
CA VAL A 12 10.34 7.25 -5.08
C VAL A 12 11.04 6.25 -6.00
N ASN A 13 10.30 5.60 -6.91
CA ASN A 13 10.87 4.62 -7.84
C ASN A 13 11.49 5.27 -9.08
N ASN A 14 11.22 6.56 -9.35
CA ASN A 14 11.59 7.21 -10.61
C ASN A 14 12.50 8.43 -10.43
N GLY A 15 13.38 8.42 -9.43
CA GLY A 15 14.43 9.44 -9.29
C GLY A 15 15.53 9.32 -10.34
N GLY A 16 16.40 10.35 -10.42
CA GLY A 16 17.65 10.36 -11.18
C GLY A 16 18.78 9.64 -10.44
N GLU A 17 20.03 9.94 -10.80
CA GLU A 17 21.23 9.38 -10.15
C GLU A 17 21.47 9.97 -8.76
N HIS A 18 21.18 11.25 -8.57
CA HIS A 18 21.36 11.97 -7.31
C HIS A 18 20.01 12.23 -6.66
N ASN A 19 19.67 11.43 -5.64
CA ASN A 19 18.42 11.58 -4.91
C ASN A 19 18.66 12.16 -3.53
N TYR A 20 17.70 12.95 -3.03
CA TYR A 20 17.70 13.31 -1.62
C TYR A 20 17.59 12.07 -0.75
N SER A 21 18.28 12.04 0.38
CA SER A 21 18.33 10.89 1.28
C SER A 21 16.97 10.39 1.75
N PHE A 22 15.96 11.27 1.83
CA PHE A 22 14.59 10.87 2.20
C PHE A 22 13.84 10.15 1.08
N LEU A 23 14.34 10.20 -0.17
CA LEU A 23 13.82 9.45 -1.33
C LEU A 23 14.63 8.19 -1.62
N GLU A 24 15.69 7.93 -0.87
CA GLU A 24 16.48 6.72 -0.99
C GLU A 24 16.08 5.68 0.05
N HIS A 25 16.23 4.41 -0.30
CA HIS A 25 16.05 3.33 0.64
C HIS A 25 17.24 3.21 1.60
N SER A 26 16.96 2.86 2.86
CA SER A 26 18.01 2.49 3.80
C SER A 26 18.85 1.33 3.24
N ARG A 27 20.18 1.40 3.43
CA ARG A 27 21.08 0.37 2.89
C ARG A 27 20.83 -0.99 3.53
N TRP A 28 20.68 -1.04 4.84
CA TRP A 28 20.36 -2.24 5.61
C TRP A 28 19.43 -1.89 6.76
N ASP A 29 19.95 -1.56 7.95
CA ASP A 29 19.12 -1.09 9.05
C ASP A 29 18.78 0.39 8.93
N GLY A 30 17.59 0.74 9.33
CA GLY A 30 17.07 2.09 9.29
C GLY A 30 15.71 2.20 8.64
N LEU A 31 15.17 3.41 8.63
CA LEU A 31 13.87 3.72 8.07
C LEU A 31 13.90 5.11 7.43
N THR A 32 13.72 5.18 6.14
CA THR A 32 13.52 6.43 5.41
C THR A 32 12.04 6.61 5.05
N PRO A 33 11.59 7.80 4.72
CA PRO A 33 10.22 8.01 4.19
C PRO A 33 9.91 7.15 2.95
N CYS A 34 10.90 6.89 2.10
CA CYS A 34 10.80 5.99 0.95
C CYS A 34 10.45 4.55 1.37
N ASP A 35 10.98 4.09 2.50
CA ASP A 35 10.72 2.74 3.02
C ASP A 35 9.29 2.55 3.57
N LEU A 36 8.52 3.62 3.76
CA LEU A 36 7.12 3.55 4.21
C LEU A 36 6.14 3.23 3.08
N VAL A 37 6.53 3.45 1.83
CA VAL A 37 5.58 3.43 0.70
C VAL A 37 5.02 2.04 0.43
N PHE A 38 5.89 1.04 0.28
CA PHE A 38 5.45 -0.34 0.01
C PHE A 38 4.67 -0.97 1.19
N PRO A 39 5.09 -0.87 2.47
CA PRO A 39 4.28 -1.34 3.59
C PRO A 39 2.92 -0.65 3.68
N PHE A 40 2.83 0.63 3.40
CA PHE A 40 1.53 1.32 3.34
C PHE A 40 0.62 0.74 2.26
N PHE A 41 1.19 0.31 1.12
CA PHE A 41 0.43 -0.36 0.08
C PHE A 41 -0.13 -1.71 0.56
N LEU A 42 0.67 -2.54 1.25
CA LEU A 42 0.22 -3.80 1.84
C LEU A 42 -0.85 -3.60 2.93
N PHE A 43 -0.67 -2.59 3.77
CA PHE A 43 -1.67 -2.20 4.77
C PHE A 43 -3.01 -1.82 4.11
N MET A 44 -2.97 -1.00 3.05
CA MET A 44 -4.15 -0.62 2.28
C MET A 44 -4.78 -1.78 1.52
N MET A 45 -3.98 -2.75 1.11
CA MET A 45 -4.50 -4.00 0.53
C MET A 45 -5.30 -4.79 1.56
N GLY A 46 -4.84 -4.88 2.81
CA GLY A 46 -5.60 -5.47 3.91
C GLY A 46 -6.96 -4.81 4.10
N ILE A 47 -7.02 -3.47 4.11
CA ILE A 47 -8.26 -2.68 4.15
C ILE A 47 -9.18 -3.04 2.96
N SER A 48 -8.62 -3.08 1.76
CA SER A 48 -9.39 -3.37 0.54
C SER A 48 -9.93 -4.80 0.52
N THR A 49 -9.17 -5.75 1.05
CA THR A 49 -9.57 -7.16 1.19
C THR A 49 -10.75 -7.29 2.14
N TYR A 50 -10.71 -6.61 3.31
CA TYR A 50 -11.84 -6.58 4.23
C TYR A 50 -13.11 -6.06 3.54
N LEU A 51 -13.04 -4.88 2.90
CA LEU A 51 -14.19 -4.26 2.23
C LEU A 51 -14.74 -5.12 1.08
N SER A 52 -13.89 -5.83 0.38
CA SER A 52 -14.30 -6.72 -0.71
C SER A 52 -15.04 -7.94 -0.19
N LEU A 53 -14.51 -8.61 0.84
CA LEU A 53 -15.08 -9.84 1.41
C LEU A 53 -16.30 -9.56 2.30
N LYS A 54 -16.37 -8.39 2.93
CA LYS A 54 -17.55 -7.96 3.71
C LYS A 54 -18.84 -7.98 2.89
N LYS A 55 -18.75 -7.74 1.58
CA LYS A 55 -19.92 -7.79 0.67
C LYS A 55 -20.57 -9.19 0.57
N SER A 56 -19.82 -10.23 0.91
CA SER A 56 -20.25 -11.63 0.94
C SER A 56 -20.35 -12.20 2.36
N ASP A 57 -20.35 -11.33 3.39
CA ASP A 57 -20.33 -11.70 4.81
C ASP A 57 -19.24 -12.72 5.16
N PHE A 58 -18.12 -12.66 4.44
CA PHE A 58 -16.99 -13.59 4.61
C PHE A 58 -17.37 -15.08 4.46
N LYS A 59 -18.51 -15.38 3.83
CA LYS A 59 -18.95 -16.77 3.66
C LYS A 59 -18.16 -17.44 2.55
N PRO A 60 -17.55 -18.61 2.82
CA PRO A 60 -16.84 -19.36 1.79
C PRO A 60 -17.82 -19.85 0.71
N SER A 61 -17.44 -19.71 -0.56
CA SER A 61 -18.17 -20.23 -1.71
C SER A 61 -17.23 -20.51 -2.87
N PRO A 62 -17.55 -21.44 -3.79
CA PRO A 62 -16.72 -21.71 -4.96
C PRO A 62 -16.43 -20.45 -5.79
N ALA A 63 -17.40 -19.55 -5.90
CA ALA A 63 -17.24 -18.27 -6.60
C ALA A 63 -16.21 -17.36 -5.94
N ILE A 64 -16.17 -17.30 -4.60
CA ILE A 64 -15.20 -16.50 -3.84
C ILE A 64 -13.81 -17.12 -3.96
N TYR A 65 -13.66 -18.44 -3.81
CA TYR A 65 -12.38 -19.12 -4.02
C TYR A 65 -11.83 -18.88 -5.43
N LYS A 66 -12.67 -19.04 -6.46
CA LYS A 66 -12.30 -18.75 -7.86
C LYS A 66 -11.85 -17.29 -8.04
N LYS A 67 -12.56 -16.34 -7.42
CA LYS A 67 -12.20 -14.92 -7.47
C LYS A 67 -10.87 -14.64 -6.80
N ILE A 68 -10.62 -15.20 -5.61
CA ILE A 68 -9.34 -15.05 -4.90
C ILE A 68 -8.21 -15.65 -5.72
N ALA A 69 -8.34 -16.91 -6.17
CA ALA A 69 -7.35 -17.58 -6.97
C ALA A 69 -7.03 -16.83 -8.27
N LYS A 70 -8.07 -16.43 -9.03
CA LYS A 70 -7.91 -15.66 -10.26
C LYS A 70 -7.13 -14.38 -10.02
N ARG A 71 -7.47 -13.61 -8.99
CA ARG A 71 -6.81 -12.33 -8.70
C ARG A 71 -5.37 -12.55 -8.22
N THR A 72 -5.12 -13.53 -7.36
CA THR A 72 -3.77 -13.90 -6.92
C THR A 72 -2.90 -14.27 -8.12
N LEU A 73 -3.39 -15.15 -8.99
CA LEU A 73 -2.67 -15.59 -10.17
C LEU A 73 -2.41 -14.45 -11.14
N LEU A 74 -3.40 -13.61 -11.42
CA LEU A 74 -3.23 -12.47 -12.34
C LEU A 74 -2.21 -11.46 -11.81
N LEU A 75 -2.24 -11.13 -10.52
CA LEU A 75 -1.23 -10.24 -9.91
C LEU A 75 0.17 -10.83 -10.02
N PHE A 76 0.31 -12.13 -9.76
CA PHE A 76 1.60 -12.84 -9.87
C PHE A 76 2.12 -12.82 -11.31
N LEU A 77 1.27 -13.15 -12.28
CA LEU A 77 1.62 -13.17 -13.69
C LEU A 77 1.93 -11.79 -14.26
N ILE A 78 1.20 -10.75 -13.84
CA ILE A 78 1.51 -9.35 -14.23
C ILE A 78 2.90 -8.97 -13.71
N GLY A 79 3.25 -9.35 -12.47
CA GLY A 79 4.58 -9.11 -11.92
C GLY A 79 5.68 -9.82 -12.69
N LEU A 80 5.49 -11.10 -13.07
CA LEU A 80 6.41 -11.82 -13.95
C LEU A 80 6.52 -11.15 -15.32
N GLY A 81 5.39 -10.70 -15.87
CA GLY A 81 5.35 -10.00 -17.15
C GLY A 81 6.15 -8.70 -17.15
N ILE A 82 6.13 -7.94 -16.03
CA ILE A 82 6.95 -6.72 -15.89
C ILE A 82 8.43 -7.07 -15.85
N ASN A 83 8.83 -8.08 -15.06
CA ASN A 83 10.23 -8.50 -14.98
C ASN A 83 10.74 -9.01 -16.34
N TRP A 84 9.90 -9.76 -17.05
CA TRP A 84 10.22 -10.23 -18.39
C TRP A 84 10.31 -9.08 -19.41
N PHE A 85 9.39 -8.12 -19.34
CA PHE A 85 9.40 -6.93 -20.18
C PHE A 85 10.68 -6.10 -19.98
N ASP A 86 11.15 -5.97 -18.75
CA ASP A 86 12.43 -5.32 -18.41
C ASP A 86 13.60 -6.03 -19.10
N MET A 87 13.65 -7.37 -19.07
CA MET A 87 14.68 -8.17 -19.74
C MET A 87 14.66 -7.98 -21.26
N ILE A 88 13.48 -7.96 -21.86
CA ILE A 88 13.34 -7.74 -23.31
C ILE A 88 13.86 -6.36 -23.69
N CYS A 89 13.46 -5.32 -22.99
CA CYS A 89 13.88 -3.94 -23.24
C CYS A 89 15.38 -3.73 -22.98
N SER A 90 15.96 -4.49 -22.04
CA SER A 90 17.41 -4.47 -21.74
C SER A 90 18.27 -5.29 -22.74
N GLY A 91 17.66 -5.86 -23.78
CA GLY A 91 18.37 -6.62 -24.82
C GLY A 91 18.70 -8.07 -24.46
N ASN A 92 18.25 -8.56 -23.29
CA ASN A 92 18.50 -9.94 -22.84
C ASN A 92 17.49 -10.98 -23.42
N GLY A 93 16.57 -10.53 -24.27
CA GLY A 93 15.67 -11.38 -25.04
C GLY A 93 14.69 -12.21 -24.20
N LEU A 94 14.55 -13.49 -24.57
CA LEU A 94 13.65 -14.46 -23.94
C LEU A 94 14.40 -15.40 -22.98
N ASP A 95 15.41 -14.90 -22.29
CA ASP A 95 16.20 -15.70 -21.38
C ASP A 95 15.48 -15.94 -20.06
N PHE A 96 14.65 -16.98 -20.01
CA PHE A 96 13.93 -17.37 -18.79
C PHE A 96 14.83 -17.89 -17.68
N ALA A 97 16.06 -18.29 -17.97
CA ALA A 97 16.99 -18.79 -16.97
C ALA A 97 17.45 -17.70 -16.00
N HIS A 98 17.38 -16.43 -16.41
CA HIS A 98 17.74 -15.27 -15.57
C HIS A 98 16.51 -14.41 -15.20
N LEU A 99 15.31 -14.89 -15.44
CA LEU A 99 14.10 -14.15 -15.12
C LEU A 99 13.90 -14.06 -13.61
N ARG A 100 13.88 -12.85 -13.06
CA ARG A 100 13.56 -12.61 -11.66
C ARG A 100 12.13 -13.06 -11.34
N ILE A 101 11.97 -13.98 -10.38
CA ILE A 101 10.66 -14.55 -9.99
C ILE A 101 9.98 -13.68 -8.93
N TRP A 102 10.74 -13.26 -7.91
CA TRP A 102 10.21 -12.51 -6.79
C TRP A 102 10.31 -11.00 -7.04
N ALA A 103 9.19 -10.29 -6.88
CA ALA A 103 9.13 -8.84 -6.94
C ALA A 103 7.88 -8.34 -6.17
N VAL A 104 7.67 -7.04 -6.18
CA VAL A 104 6.60 -6.35 -5.44
C VAL A 104 5.22 -6.94 -5.69
N LEU A 105 4.83 -7.18 -6.96
CA LEU A 105 3.50 -7.70 -7.30
C LEU A 105 3.29 -9.16 -6.89
N GLN A 106 4.33 -9.98 -6.95
CA GLN A 106 4.27 -11.37 -6.49
C GLN A 106 4.05 -11.43 -4.98
N ARG A 107 4.77 -10.60 -4.20
CA ARG A 107 4.51 -10.47 -2.76
C ARG A 107 3.09 -9.99 -2.46
N ILE A 108 2.61 -8.98 -3.19
CA ILE A 108 1.23 -8.48 -3.08
C ILE A 108 0.23 -9.62 -3.37
N ALA A 109 0.48 -10.41 -4.41
CA ALA A 109 -0.36 -11.54 -4.80
C ALA A 109 -0.47 -12.58 -3.67
N LEU A 110 0.66 -13.00 -3.11
CA LEU A 110 0.69 -13.96 -2.01
C LEU A 110 0.03 -13.43 -0.75
N CYS A 111 0.36 -12.20 -0.33
CA CYS A 111 -0.27 -11.59 0.83
C CYS A 111 -1.78 -11.45 0.65
N TYR A 112 -2.25 -11.03 -0.53
CA TYR A 112 -3.68 -10.97 -0.85
C TYR A 112 -4.34 -12.34 -0.79
N GLY A 113 -3.75 -13.35 -1.43
CA GLY A 113 -4.28 -14.70 -1.49
C GLY A 113 -4.42 -15.32 -0.10
N VAL A 114 -3.32 -15.33 0.67
CA VAL A 114 -3.29 -15.91 2.02
C VAL A 114 -4.24 -15.18 2.97
N VAL A 115 -4.20 -13.84 3.04
CA VAL A 115 -5.09 -13.07 3.93
C VAL A 115 -6.55 -13.24 3.54
N SER A 116 -6.86 -13.31 2.23
CA SER A 116 -8.24 -13.55 1.77
C SER A 116 -8.73 -14.94 2.16
N LEU A 117 -7.89 -15.97 2.01
CA LEU A 117 -8.23 -17.35 2.43
C LEU A 117 -8.41 -17.43 3.94
N LEU A 118 -7.50 -16.85 4.73
CA LEU A 118 -7.65 -16.81 6.19
C LEU A 118 -8.94 -16.08 6.60
N ALA A 119 -9.29 -14.98 5.91
CA ALA A 119 -10.49 -14.20 6.24
C ALA A 119 -11.80 -14.94 6.03
N ILE A 120 -11.85 -15.93 5.13
CA ILE A 120 -13.06 -16.74 4.89
C ILE A 120 -13.02 -18.10 5.61
N SER A 121 -11.85 -18.53 6.13
CA SER A 121 -11.66 -19.86 6.73
C SER A 121 -11.65 -19.83 8.24
N ILE A 122 -11.16 -18.74 8.86
CA ILE A 122 -11.04 -18.63 10.32
C ILE A 122 -11.85 -17.48 10.88
N ASN A 123 -12.32 -17.64 12.12
CA ASN A 123 -13.01 -16.55 12.80
C ASN A 123 -12.04 -15.39 13.05
N HIS A 124 -12.47 -14.17 12.69
CA HIS A 124 -11.65 -12.95 12.81
C HIS A 124 -11.25 -12.60 14.26
N ARG A 125 -11.82 -13.24 15.28
CA ARG A 125 -11.34 -13.10 16.67
C ARG A 125 -9.93 -13.67 16.87
N TYR A 126 -9.56 -14.66 16.03
CA TYR A 126 -8.24 -15.28 16.08
C TYR A 126 -7.18 -14.56 15.27
N PHE A 127 -7.53 -13.51 14.49
CA PHE A 127 -6.58 -12.80 13.65
C PHE A 127 -5.42 -12.19 14.43
N ILE A 128 -5.67 -11.64 15.62
CA ILE A 128 -4.60 -11.12 16.48
C ILE A 128 -3.63 -12.23 16.86
N HIS A 129 -4.13 -13.40 17.26
CA HIS A 129 -3.30 -14.55 17.62
C HIS A 129 -2.50 -15.06 16.41
N THR A 130 -3.11 -15.08 15.23
CA THR A 130 -2.43 -15.46 13.98
C THR A 130 -1.31 -14.46 13.64
N ILE A 131 -1.55 -13.17 13.77
CA ILE A 131 -0.53 -12.12 13.56
C ILE A 131 0.64 -12.31 14.52
N ILE A 132 0.35 -12.50 15.82
CA ILE A 132 1.37 -12.73 16.84
C ILE A 132 2.15 -14.00 16.51
N GLY A 133 1.46 -15.10 16.18
CA GLY A 133 2.09 -16.37 15.80
C GLY A 133 3.02 -16.24 14.60
N LEU A 134 2.58 -15.57 13.52
CA LEU A 134 3.41 -15.31 12.34
C LEU A 134 4.65 -14.48 12.68
N ILE A 135 4.51 -13.44 13.50
CA ILE A 135 5.64 -12.58 13.91
C ILE A 135 6.61 -13.36 14.80
N VAL A 136 6.12 -14.13 15.78
CA VAL A 136 6.97 -14.93 16.68
C VAL A 136 7.72 -16.03 15.93
N ILE A 137 7.03 -16.76 15.05
CA ILE A 137 7.68 -17.77 14.21
C ILE A 137 8.77 -17.12 13.34
N TYR A 138 8.46 -15.99 12.73
CA TYR A 138 9.44 -15.29 11.90
C TYR A 138 10.62 -14.74 12.70
N MET A 139 10.38 -14.20 13.91
CA MET A 139 11.46 -13.83 14.83
C MET A 139 12.38 -15.01 15.13
N GLY A 140 11.78 -16.19 15.42
CA GLY A 140 12.55 -17.41 15.60
C GLY A 140 13.41 -17.76 14.38
N ILE A 141 12.84 -17.70 13.17
CA ILE A 141 13.59 -17.93 11.93
C ILE A 141 14.78 -16.95 11.80
N LEU A 142 14.57 -15.66 12.07
CA LEU A 142 15.62 -14.65 11.97
C LEU A 142 16.73 -14.87 13.02
N VAL A 143 16.38 -15.19 14.27
CA VAL A 143 17.35 -15.36 15.36
C VAL A 143 18.17 -16.62 15.15
N PHE A 144 17.53 -17.77 14.92
CA PHE A 144 18.21 -19.06 14.78
C PHE A 144 18.90 -19.22 13.41
N GLY A 145 18.43 -18.52 12.39
CA GLY A 145 18.95 -18.58 11.03
C GLY A 145 19.85 -17.40 10.63
N ASN A 146 20.36 -16.63 11.62
CA ASN A 146 21.21 -15.46 11.36
C ASN A 146 20.61 -14.45 10.34
N GLY A 147 19.29 -14.28 10.38
CA GLY A 147 18.53 -13.50 9.39
C GLY A 147 18.82 -11.99 9.41
N TYR A 148 19.46 -11.46 10.47
CA TYR A 148 19.90 -10.06 10.55
C TYR A 148 21.30 -9.82 9.94
N ALA A 149 22.03 -10.88 9.57
CA ALA A 149 23.34 -10.73 8.94
C ALA A 149 23.22 -10.11 7.55
N TYR A 150 24.14 -9.19 7.25
CA TYR A 150 24.27 -8.62 5.91
C TYR A 150 24.83 -9.62 4.90
N ASP A 151 25.63 -10.59 5.37
CA ASP A 151 26.24 -11.59 4.50
C ASP A 151 25.22 -12.63 4.01
N ALA A 152 25.07 -12.70 2.71
CA ALA A 152 24.16 -13.60 2.04
C ALA A 152 24.52 -15.09 2.20
N SER A 153 25.77 -15.43 2.52
CA SER A 153 26.22 -16.81 2.74
C SER A 153 25.76 -17.37 4.07
N THR A 154 25.52 -16.50 5.07
CA THR A 154 25.12 -16.87 6.42
C THR A 154 23.65 -16.56 6.72
N ASN A 155 23.03 -15.70 5.93
CA ASN A 155 21.64 -15.26 6.14
C ASN A 155 20.65 -16.31 5.65
N ILE A 156 19.78 -16.80 6.53
CA ILE A 156 18.78 -17.85 6.23
C ILE A 156 17.82 -17.47 5.09
N LEU A 157 17.44 -16.18 4.97
CA LEU A 157 16.56 -15.75 3.92
C LEU A 157 17.22 -15.94 2.55
N ALA A 158 18.48 -15.48 2.43
CA ALA A 158 19.26 -15.63 1.21
C ALA A 158 19.51 -17.11 0.88
N GLN A 159 19.81 -17.92 1.88
CA GLN A 159 20.07 -19.36 1.70
C GLN A 159 18.81 -20.09 1.18
N VAL A 160 17.66 -19.83 1.79
CA VAL A 160 16.38 -20.45 1.37
C VAL A 160 16.00 -20.01 -0.03
N ASP A 161 16.06 -18.72 -0.33
CA ASP A 161 15.67 -18.20 -1.65
C ASP A 161 16.63 -18.74 -2.73
N ARG A 162 17.95 -18.79 -2.48
CA ARG A 162 18.95 -19.37 -3.40
C ARG A 162 18.75 -20.87 -3.62
N HIS A 163 18.43 -21.60 -2.56
CA HIS A 163 18.21 -23.04 -2.66
C HIS A 163 16.96 -23.39 -3.45
N LEU A 164 15.88 -22.61 -3.27
CA LEU A 164 14.59 -22.88 -3.91
C LEU A 164 14.48 -22.38 -5.35
N PHE A 165 15.08 -21.21 -5.63
CA PHE A 165 14.87 -20.51 -6.91
C PHE A 165 16.13 -20.38 -7.74
N GLY A 166 17.32 -20.60 -7.16
CA GLY A 166 18.59 -20.29 -7.80
C GLY A 166 18.93 -18.81 -7.73
N ILE A 167 20.23 -18.50 -7.80
CA ILE A 167 20.73 -17.12 -7.67
C ILE A 167 20.26 -16.23 -8.83
N ASP A 168 20.13 -16.80 -10.02
CA ASP A 168 19.81 -16.08 -11.26
C ASP A 168 18.37 -15.56 -11.30
N HIS A 169 17.50 -16.11 -10.43
CA HIS A 169 16.08 -15.69 -10.33
C HIS A 169 15.81 -14.69 -9.21
N LEU A 170 16.86 -14.21 -8.51
CA LEU A 170 16.77 -13.32 -7.37
C LEU A 170 17.20 -11.89 -7.68
N TYR A 171 17.01 -10.98 -6.73
CA TYR A 171 17.43 -9.59 -6.85
C TYR A 171 18.94 -9.45 -6.61
N HIS A 172 19.69 -9.04 -7.64
CA HIS A 172 21.14 -8.98 -7.58
C HIS A 172 21.75 -7.76 -6.86
N LYS A 173 20.96 -6.70 -6.63
CA LYS A 173 21.46 -5.46 -6.01
C LYS A 173 21.43 -5.49 -4.46
N SER A 174 21.18 -6.65 -3.85
CA SER A 174 21.11 -6.83 -2.39
C SER A 174 21.57 -8.23 -2.01
N PRO A 175 22.17 -8.43 -0.83
CA PRO A 175 22.55 -9.77 -0.35
C PRO A 175 21.33 -10.67 -0.10
N VAL A 176 20.19 -10.10 0.20
CA VAL A 176 18.90 -10.78 0.41
C VAL A 176 17.89 -10.18 -0.56
N ASP A 177 17.05 -11.01 -1.18
CA ASP A 177 15.93 -10.51 -1.98
C ASP A 177 14.91 -9.82 -1.07
N PRO A 178 14.65 -8.50 -1.25
CA PRO A 178 13.70 -7.76 -0.42
C PRO A 178 12.28 -8.30 -0.47
N GLU A 179 11.92 -9.00 -1.55
CA GLU A 179 10.63 -9.63 -1.77
C GLU A 179 10.66 -11.17 -1.63
N GLY A 180 11.73 -11.74 -1.02
CA GLY A 180 11.94 -13.17 -0.84
C GLY A 180 10.81 -13.91 -0.11
N LEU A 181 10.86 -15.24 -0.18
CA LEU A 181 9.78 -16.11 0.30
C LEU A 181 9.56 -15.99 1.82
N LEU A 182 10.62 -16.15 2.62
CA LEU A 182 10.49 -16.12 4.08
C LEU A 182 10.03 -14.76 4.59
N SER A 183 10.50 -13.66 4.02
CA SER A 183 10.08 -12.31 4.40
C SER A 183 8.63 -11.99 4.00
N THR A 184 7.98 -12.87 3.25
CA THR A 184 6.54 -12.78 2.96
C THR A 184 5.69 -13.15 4.19
N ILE A 185 6.22 -13.95 5.14
CA ILE A 185 5.51 -14.30 6.39
C ILE A 185 5.12 -13.06 7.20
N PRO A 186 6.04 -12.16 7.58
CA PRO A 186 5.66 -10.93 8.28
C PRO A 186 4.91 -9.93 7.38
N ALA A 187 5.04 -9.99 6.06
CA ALA A 187 4.24 -9.18 5.14
C ALA A 187 2.76 -9.60 5.13
N ILE A 188 2.46 -10.89 5.32
CA ILE A 188 1.10 -11.40 5.55
C ILE A 188 0.54 -10.81 6.86
N ALA A 189 1.30 -10.88 7.97
CA ALA A 189 0.90 -10.28 9.24
C ALA A 189 0.63 -8.77 9.10
N HIS A 190 1.48 -8.05 8.38
CA HIS A 190 1.31 -6.64 8.04
C HIS A 190 -0.02 -6.35 7.35
N THR A 191 -0.35 -7.14 6.33
CA THR A 191 -1.62 -7.05 5.59
C THR A 191 -2.82 -7.36 6.49
N MET A 192 -2.70 -8.34 7.41
CA MET A 192 -3.74 -8.67 8.39
C MET A 192 -3.98 -7.54 9.39
N ILE A 193 -2.96 -6.78 9.79
CA ILE A 193 -3.12 -5.58 10.63
C ILE A 193 -3.99 -4.56 9.90
N GLY A 194 -3.73 -4.27 8.62
CA GLY A 194 -4.57 -3.39 7.80
C GLY A 194 -6.02 -3.87 7.70
N PHE A 195 -6.23 -5.17 7.55
CA PHE A 195 -7.56 -5.78 7.57
C PHE A 195 -8.29 -5.54 8.90
N LEU A 196 -7.62 -5.73 10.05
CA LEU A 196 -8.19 -5.48 11.37
C LEU A 196 -8.52 -4.01 11.62
N CYS A 197 -7.69 -3.08 11.16
CA CYS A 197 -7.97 -1.65 11.22
C CYS A 197 -9.27 -1.33 10.47
N CYS A 198 -9.46 -1.89 9.29
CA CYS A 198 -10.69 -1.71 8.52
C CYS A 198 -11.91 -2.35 9.20
N LYS A 199 -11.76 -3.54 9.75
CA LYS A 199 -12.80 -4.21 10.53
C LYS A 199 -13.28 -3.31 11.67
N TYR A 200 -12.34 -2.72 12.44
CA TYR A 200 -12.64 -1.83 13.54
C TYR A 200 -13.40 -0.56 13.09
N ILE A 201 -12.93 0.11 12.05
CA ILE A 201 -13.59 1.31 11.50
C ILE A 201 -15.02 0.99 11.03
N SER A 202 -15.24 -0.25 10.57
CA SER A 202 -16.52 -0.69 10.00
C SER A 202 -17.55 -1.14 11.03
N ILE A 203 -17.26 -1.08 12.34
CA ILE A 203 -18.22 -1.41 13.41
C ILE A 203 -19.34 -0.37 13.42
N PRO A 204 -20.62 -0.79 13.30
CA PRO A 204 -21.75 0.13 13.37
C PRO A 204 -21.87 0.80 14.75
N GLY A 205 -22.43 2.00 14.79
CA GLY A 205 -22.74 2.72 16.03
C GLY A 205 -21.56 3.40 16.72
N GLN A 206 -20.33 3.25 16.22
CA GLN A 206 -19.17 3.98 16.76
C GLN A 206 -19.07 5.38 16.17
N THR A 207 -18.82 6.37 17.06
CA THR A 207 -18.55 7.75 16.64
C THR A 207 -17.20 7.86 15.91
N VAL A 208 -17.08 8.85 15.02
CA VAL A 208 -15.82 9.12 14.32
C VAL A 208 -14.68 9.39 15.32
N VAL A 209 -14.97 10.10 16.41
CA VAL A 209 -14.00 10.40 17.46
C VAL A 209 -13.44 9.13 18.09
N SER A 210 -14.29 8.14 18.41
CA SER A 210 -13.86 6.85 18.96
C SER A 210 -12.98 6.07 17.98
N LYS A 211 -13.38 5.99 16.72
CA LYS A 211 -12.61 5.33 15.66
C LYS A 211 -11.21 5.95 15.49
N VAL A 212 -11.15 7.29 15.45
CA VAL A 212 -9.90 8.05 15.32
C VAL A 212 -8.99 7.84 16.52
N LYS A 213 -9.55 7.90 17.74
CA LYS A 213 -8.79 7.70 18.99
C LYS A 213 -8.12 6.31 18.98
N VAL A 214 -8.87 5.26 18.70
CA VAL A 214 -8.32 3.89 18.71
C VAL A 214 -7.26 3.71 17.63
N LEU A 215 -7.47 4.19 16.40
CA LEU A 215 -6.47 4.10 15.33
C LEU A 215 -5.18 4.81 15.69
N LYS A 216 -5.26 6.02 16.28
CA LYS A 216 -4.09 6.81 16.69
C LYS A 216 -3.35 6.16 17.86
N VAL A 217 -4.09 5.69 18.89
CA VAL A 217 -3.49 5.02 20.06
C VAL A 217 -2.86 3.71 19.67
N ALA A 218 -3.58 2.84 18.91
CA ALA A 218 -3.03 1.60 18.42
C ALA A 218 -1.80 1.82 17.51
N GLY A 219 -1.85 2.87 16.67
CA GLY A 219 -0.72 3.28 15.85
C GLY A 219 0.49 3.67 16.70
N LEU A 220 0.30 4.50 17.72
CA LEU A 220 1.37 4.91 18.63
C LEU A 220 1.98 3.72 19.39
N VAL A 221 1.12 2.82 19.91
CA VAL A 221 1.56 1.61 20.61
C VAL A 221 2.39 0.72 19.69
N MET A 222 1.96 0.52 18.44
CA MET A 222 2.73 -0.26 17.46
C MET A 222 4.08 0.40 17.14
N VAL A 223 4.13 1.72 16.94
CA VAL A 223 5.40 2.44 16.72
C VAL A 223 6.34 2.26 17.93
N ALA A 224 5.82 2.46 19.15
CA ALA A 224 6.62 2.27 20.36
C ALA A 224 7.15 0.84 20.49
N LEU A 225 6.31 -0.17 20.23
CA LEU A 225 6.71 -1.58 20.25
C LEU A 225 7.80 -1.86 19.21
N GLY A 226 7.69 -1.32 18.00
CA GLY A 226 8.71 -1.50 16.95
C GLY A 226 10.04 -0.87 17.34
N PHE A 227 10.05 0.30 17.97
CA PHE A 227 11.28 0.91 18.49
C PHE A 227 11.86 0.15 19.68
N VAL A 228 11.03 -0.36 20.59
CA VAL A 228 11.49 -1.21 21.70
C VAL A 228 12.15 -2.47 21.15
N LEU A 229 11.55 -3.14 20.17
CA LEU A 229 12.18 -4.29 19.51
C LEU A 229 13.51 -3.92 18.86
N SER A 230 13.62 -2.75 18.24
CA SER A 230 14.87 -2.28 17.65
C SER A 230 15.95 -2.06 18.71
N LEU A 231 15.61 -1.51 19.87
CA LEU A 231 16.54 -1.34 21.00
C LEU A 231 16.98 -2.68 21.61
N LEU A 232 16.14 -3.71 21.51
CA LEU A 232 16.48 -5.08 21.94
C LEU A 232 17.34 -5.86 20.92
N GLY A 233 17.83 -5.20 19.86
CA GLY A 233 18.68 -5.81 18.85
C GLY A 233 17.97 -6.34 17.60
N PHE A 234 16.62 -6.16 17.52
CA PHE A 234 15.86 -6.51 16.33
C PHE A 234 15.75 -5.30 15.39
N GLY A 235 16.82 -4.98 14.65
CA GLY A 235 16.92 -3.78 13.81
C GLY A 235 15.70 -3.53 12.91
N ILE A 236 15.36 -2.25 12.68
CA ILE A 236 14.31 -1.88 11.73
C ILE A 236 14.88 -2.05 10.33
N ASN A 237 14.48 -3.11 9.64
CA ASN A 237 15.06 -3.48 8.36
C ASN A 237 13.99 -3.88 7.34
N LYS A 238 13.90 -3.12 6.25
CA LYS A 238 12.97 -3.35 5.15
C LYS A 238 13.33 -4.60 4.33
N ARG A 239 14.62 -4.86 4.11
CA ARG A 239 15.06 -5.93 3.20
C ARG A 239 14.72 -7.31 3.72
N ILE A 240 14.76 -7.50 5.03
CA ILE A 240 14.32 -8.72 5.69
C ILE A 240 12.87 -8.63 6.21
N TRP A 241 12.19 -7.49 6.04
CA TRP A 241 10.86 -7.23 6.55
C TRP A 241 10.74 -7.53 8.06
N SER A 242 11.69 -6.98 8.85
CA SER A 242 11.82 -7.32 10.27
C SER A 242 10.54 -7.04 11.08
N PRO A 243 10.30 -7.77 12.19
CA PRO A 243 9.16 -7.52 13.07
C PRO A 243 9.06 -6.07 13.56
N SER A 244 10.20 -5.46 13.94
CA SER A 244 10.29 -4.04 14.28
C SER A 244 9.82 -3.13 13.15
N TYR A 245 10.22 -3.42 11.91
CA TYR A 245 9.76 -2.70 10.72
C TYR A 245 8.25 -2.85 10.49
N VAL A 246 7.68 -4.06 10.68
CA VAL A 246 6.22 -4.27 10.57
C VAL A 246 5.47 -3.39 11.55
N PHE A 247 5.88 -3.38 12.82
CA PHE A 247 5.17 -2.61 13.84
C PHE A 247 5.31 -1.09 13.62
N VAL A 248 6.49 -0.58 13.30
CA VAL A 248 6.70 0.85 13.04
C VAL A 248 5.87 1.30 11.83
N THR A 249 5.92 0.57 10.72
CA THR A 249 5.23 0.96 9.49
C THR A 249 3.72 0.79 9.55
N CYS A 250 3.20 -0.28 10.18
CA CYS A 250 1.78 -0.44 10.48
C CYS A 250 1.29 0.64 11.44
N GLY A 251 2.11 1.02 12.43
CA GLY A 251 1.80 2.07 13.37
C GLY A 251 1.62 3.43 12.69
N PHE A 252 2.56 3.84 11.83
CA PHE A 252 2.42 5.05 11.02
C PHE A 252 1.24 4.98 10.07
N ALA A 253 1.00 3.84 9.41
CA ALA A 253 -0.14 3.66 8.52
C ALA A 253 -1.48 3.82 9.25
N SER A 254 -1.61 3.22 10.44
CA SER A 254 -2.80 3.33 11.29
C SER A 254 -3.03 4.76 11.77
N TRP A 255 -1.96 5.44 12.20
CA TRP A 255 -2.03 6.82 12.67
C TRP A 255 -2.45 7.79 11.55
N ILE A 256 -1.86 7.67 10.35
CA ILE A 256 -2.23 8.44 9.16
C ILE A 256 -3.67 8.13 8.75
N LEU A 257 -4.08 6.85 8.79
CA LEU A 257 -5.47 6.47 8.53
C LEU A 257 -6.43 7.15 9.50
N GLY A 258 -6.09 7.22 10.80
CA GLY A 258 -6.85 7.93 11.80
C GLY A 258 -7.00 9.43 11.49
N ILE A 259 -5.93 10.08 11.04
CA ILE A 259 -5.98 11.48 10.58
C ILE A 259 -6.94 11.64 9.40
N LEU A 260 -6.83 10.75 8.39
CA LEU A 260 -7.67 10.83 7.20
C LEU A 260 -9.16 10.60 7.53
N VAL A 261 -9.48 9.65 8.41
CA VAL A 261 -10.85 9.42 8.90
C VAL A 261 -11.38 10.66 9.64
N GLN A 262 -10.55 11.29 10.47
CA GLN A 262 -10.93 12.53 11.16
C GLN A 262 -11.29 13.66 10.19
N PHE A 263 -10.48 13.88 9.15
CA PHE A 263 -10.71 14.94 8.18
C PHE A 263 -11.88 14.67 7.22
N ILE A 264 -12.12 13.40 6.87
CA ILE A 264 -13.12 13.03 5.86
C ILE A 264 -14.49 12.82 6.54
N ASP A 265 -14.54 11.97 7.56
CA ASP A 265 -15.79 11.56 8.22
C ASP A 265 -16.22 12.53 9.30
N GLY A 266 -15.28 13.17 10.02
CA GLY A 266 -15.57 14.18 11.03
C GLY A 266 -16.28 15.41 10.46
N LYS A 267 -15.90 15.87 9.28
CA LYS A 267 -16.63 16.95 8.58
C LYS A 267 -18.04 16.55 8.19
N SER A 268 -18.27 15.27 7.89
CA SER A 268 -19.60 14.75 7.54
C SER A 268 -20.52 14.67 8.77
N GLU A 269 -20.00 14.25 9.92
CA GLU A 269 -20.76 14.25 11.20
C GLU A 269 -21.15 15.67 11.63
N MET A 270 -20.23 16.64 11.57
CA MET A 270 -20.52 18.04 11.90
C MET A 270 -21.58 18.63 10.96
N ALA A 271 -21.51 18.36 9.66
CA ALA A 271 -22.48 18.84 8.68
C ALA A 271 -23.89 18.23 8.89
N ASN A 272 -23.95 16.97 9.32
CA ASN A 272 -25.22 16.30 9.61
C ASN A 272 -25.79 16.74 10.97
N GLY A 273 -24.95 16.95 11.98
CA GLY A 273 -25.35 17.48 13.28
C GLY A 273 -25.92 18.90 13.20
N ALA A 274 -25.30 19.78 12.41
CA ALA A 274 -25.80 21.14 12.18
C ALA A 274 -27.16 21.13 11.46
N LYS A 275 -27.39 20.21 10.50
CA LYS A 275 -28.70 20.07 9.83
C LYS A 275 -29.79 19.55 10.76
N THR A 276 -29.46 18.67 11.71
CA THR A 276 -30.39 18.13 12.69
C THR A 276 -30.76 19.19 13.74
N GLN A 277 -29.84 20.05 14.15
CA GLN A 277 -30.13 21.18 15.02
C GLN A 277 -31.03 22.22 14.35
N THR A 278 -30.73 22.63 13.12
CA THR A 278 -31.57 23.58 12.38
C THR A 278 -32.98 23.03 12.11
N ALA A 279 -33.12 21.69 11.92
CA ALA A 279 -34.42 21.06 11.76
C ALA A 279 -35.22 20.96 13.10
N ASN A 280 -34.53 20.87 14.25
CA ASN A 280 -35.18 20.89 15.57
C ASN A 280 -35.56 22.30 15.98
N ASP A 281 -34.69 23.29 15.76
CA ASP A 281 -34.99 24.70 16.05
C ASP A 281 -36.13 25.24 15.15
N GLY A 282 -36.25 24.77 13.92
CA GLY A 282 -37.37 25.07 13.02
C GLY A 282 -38.69 24.42 13.41
N LYS A 283 -38.69 23.30 14.15
CA LYS A 283 -39.91 22.63 14.63
C LYS A 283 -40.49 23.27 15.91
N THR A 284 -39.70 24.05 16.65
CA THR A 284 -40.16 24.76 17.86
C THR A 284 -40.90 26.05 17.51
N GLN A 285 -40.84 26.56 16.27
CA GLN A 285 -41.52 27.79 15.85
C GLN A 285 -42.78 27.61 14.99
N THR A 286 -43.14 26.40 14.60
CA THR A 286 -44.35 26.16 13.78
C THR A 286 -45.21 25.02 14.34
N ALA A 287 -45.69 25.19 15.58
CA ALA A 287 -46.82 24.41 16.07
C ALA A 287 -48.10 25.24 15.86
N ASN A 288 -48.44 25.52 14.62
CA ASN A 288 -49.78 25.86 14.15
C ASN A 288 -49.76 25.93 12.62
N ASP A 289 -50.14 24.91 12.01
CA ASP A 289 -50.98 24.83 10.80
C ASP A 289 -50.78 23.47 10.13
N GLY A 290 -51.86 22.71 10.14
CA GLY A 290 -51.90 21.39 9.52
C GLY A 290 -51.87 21.47 7.99
N LYS A 291 -51.02 20.66 7.38
CA LYS A 291 -51.30 19.87 6.16
C LYS A 291 -50.05 19.03 5.87
N ALA A 292 -50.27 17.72 5.91
CA ALA A 292 -49.29 16.73 5.48
C ALA A 292 -49.01 16.87 3.98
N GLN A 293 -47.75 17.12 3.61
CA GLN A 293 -47.26 16.85 2.27
C GLN A 293 -46.12 15.85 2.36
N THR A 294 -46.37 14.67 1.84
CA THR A 294 -45.39 13.63 1.55
C THR A 294 -44.34 14.18 0.57
N ALA A 295 -43.15 14.52 1.06
CA ALA A 295 -42.04 14.88 0.20
C ALA A 295 -41.10 13.68 0.06
N ASN A 296 -41.06 13.12 -1.14
CA ASN A 296 -40.10 12.14 -1.63
C ASN A 296 -38.69 12.59 -1.30
N GLY A 297 -37.95 11.69 -0.63
CA GLY A 297 -36.54 11.89 -0.27
C GLY A 297 -35.63 11.88 -1.49
N ALA A 298 -35.47 13.02 -2.14
CA ALA A 298 -34.38 13.26 -3.05
C ALA A 298 -33.07 13.37 -2.25
N LYS A 299 -32.17 12.40 -2.39
CA LYS A 299 -30.80 12.47 -1.89
C LYS A 299 -30.08 13.65 -2.56
N THR A 300 -30.14 14.81 -1.94
CA THR A 300 -29.33 15.96 -2.35
C THR A 300 -27.89 15.66 -1.93
N GLN A 301 -27.13 15.02 -2.80
CA GLN A 301 -25.66 15.04 -2.70
C GLN A 301 -25.25 16.51 -2.92
N THR A 302 -24.97 17.23 -1.85
CA THR A 302 -24.26 18.51 -1.94
C THR A 302 -22.95 18.24 -2.65
N ALA A 303 -22.83 18.71 -3.89
CA ALA A 303 -21.63 18.64 -4.70
C ALA A 303 -20.49 19.34 -3.91
N ARG A 304 -19.65 18.52 -3.31
CA ARG A 304 -18.42 18.97 -2.65
C ARG A 304 -17.54 19.60 -3.73
N LYS A 305 -17.18 20.86 -3.61
CA LYS A 305 -16.10 21.45 -4.41
C LYS A 305 -14.81 20.76 -3.98
N ASP A 306 -14.52 19.60 -4.59
CA ASP A 306 -13.27 18.90 -4.35
C ASP A 306 -12.12 19.75 -4.88
N ASN A 307 -11.13 20.03 -4.02
CA ASN A 307 -9.88 20.66 -4.43
C ASN A 307 -9.21 19.80 -5.50
N VAL A 308 -8.43 20.42 -6.39
CA VAL A 308 -7.70 19.74 -7.46
C VAL A 308 -6.89 18.56 -6.91
N LEU A 309 -6.19 18.75 -5.78
CA LEU A 309 -5.44 17.69 -5.11
C LEU A 309 -6.32 16.50 -4.73
N THR A 310 -7.50 16.73 -4.18
CA THR A 310 -8.45 15.64 -3.84
C THR A 310 -8.87 14.86 -5.07
N LYS A 311 -9.15 15.54 -6.19
CA LYS A 311 -9.51 14.89 -7.46
C LYS A 311 -8.36 14.04 -8.01
N VAL A 312 -7.13 14.54 -7.98
CA VAL A 312 -5.93 13.81 -8.40
C VAL A 312 -5.72 12.56 -7.53
N LEU A 313 -5.78 12.70 -6.21
CA LEU A 313 -5.64 11.55 -5.30
C LEU A 313 -6.76 10.52 -5.45
N LEU A 314 -7.99 10.96 -5.77
CA LEU A 314 -9.08 10.05 -6.11
C LEU A 314 -8.80 9.31 -7.42
N ALA A 315 -8.29 10.00 -8.43
CA ALA A 315 -7.93 9.40 -9.72
C ALA A 315 -6.90 8.27 -9.56
N PHE A 316 -5.82 8.52 -8.80
CA PHE A 316 -4.85 7.49 -8.44
C PHE A 316 -5.50 6.34 -7.63
N GLY A 317 -6.39 6.67 -6.71
CA GLY A 317 -7.06 5.68 -5.85
C GLY A 317 -8.07 4.79 -6.56
N MET A 318 -8.58 5.19 -7.74
CA MET A 318 -9.56 4.43 -8.53
C MET A 318 -8.91 3.35 -9.40
N ASN A 319 -7.72 3.63 -9.96
CA ASN A 319 -6.97 2.71 -10.82
C ASN A 319 -5.54 2.45 -10.29
N PRO A 320 -5.34 2.09 -9.01
CA PRO A 320 -4.02 2.07 -8.40
C PRO A 320 -3.07 1.06 -9.03
N LEU A 321 -3.56 -0.14 -9.34
CA LEU A 321 -2.74 -1.19 -9.94
C LEU A 321 -2.37 -0.85 -11.38
N PHE A 322 -3.31 -0.34 -12.17
CA PHE A 322 -3.03 0.07 -13.55
C PHE A 322 -1.96 1.16 -13.60
N LEU A 323 -2.09 2.21 -12.78
CA LEU A 323 -1.13 3.31 -12.75
C LEU A 323 0.24 2.85 -12.25
N TYR A 324 0.29 1.90 -11.33
CA TYR A 324 1.55 1.27 -10.90
C TYR A 324 2.19 0.46 -12.05
N VAL A 325 1.45 -0.44 -12.68
CA VAL A 325 1.97 -1.25 -13.80
C VAL A 325 2.42 -0.36 -14.96
N LEU A 326 1.65 0.69 -15.26
CA LEU A 326 2.01 1.68 -16.27
C LEU A 326 3.30 2.42 -15.91
N SER A 327 3.48 2.80 -14.63
CA SER A 327 4.70 3.48 -14.20
C SER A 327 5.94 2.59 -14.32
N GLU A 328 5.84 1.32 -13.96
CA GLU A 328 6.95 0.38 -14.14
C GLU A 328 7.27 0.18 -15.63
N ALA A 329 6.24 -0.04 -16.46
CA ALA A 329 6.42 -0.22 -17.90
C ALA A 329 7.05 1.02 -18.58
N LEU A 330 6.56 2.23 -18.24
CA LEU A 330 7.14 3.46 -18.78
C LEU A 330 8.56 3.72 -18.26
N ALA A 331 8.84 3.40 -17.00
CA ALA A 331 10.19 3.53 -16.43
C ALA A 331 11.19 2.63 -17.17
N ILE A 332 10.80 1.37 -17.46
CA ILE A 332 11.59 0.43 -18.24
C ILE A 332 11.85 0.97 -19.66
N VAL A 333 10.80 1.40 -20.36
CA VAL A 333 10.92 1.96 -21.72
C VAL A 333 11.80 3.20 -21.74
N PHE A 334 11.56 4.15 -20.81
CA PHE A 334 12.31 5.39 -20.75
C PHE A 334 13.79 5.15 -20.46
N GLY A 335 14.12 4.18 -19.59
CA GLY A 335 15.50 3.77 -19.34
C GLY A 335 16.14 3.10 -20.55
N ALA A 336 15.46 2.10 -21.15
CA ALA A 336 16.01 1.31 -22.25
C ALA A 336 16.27 2.12 -23.53
N TYR A 337 15.46 3.14 -23.80
CA TYR A 337 15.57 3.97 -25.00
C TYR A 337 16.21 5.35 -24.77
N GLY A 338 16.83 5.60 -23.63
CA GLY A 338 17.54 6.84 -23.32
C GLY A 338 16.62 8.08 -23.14
N ILE A 339 15.30 7.87 -23.01
CA ILE A 339 14.33 8.97 -22.83
C ILE A 339 14.50 9.61 -21.46
N LYS A 340 14.82 8.80 -20.44
CA LYS A 340 15.08 9.28 -19.07
C LYS A 340 16.30 10.18 -19.04
N GLU A 341 17.40 9.76 -19.66
CA GLU A 341 18.65 10.51 -19.74
C GLU A 341 18.44 11.83 -20.49
N MET A 342 17.77 11.80 -21.64
CA MET A 342 17.43 12.99 -22.43
C MET A 342 16.57 13.97 -21.63
N ALA A 343 15.58 13.49 -20.88
CA ALA A 343 14.75 14.35 -20.04
C ALA A 343 15.54 14.97 -18.87
N ILE A 344 16.44 14.21 -18.24
CA ILE A 344 17.32 14.68 -17.17
C ILE A 344 18.28 15.76 -17.70
N GLU A 345 18.90 15.55 -18.87
CA GLU A 345 19.78 16.54 -19.52
C GLU A 345 19.01 17.82 -19.88
N GLY A 346 17.79 17.68 -20.40
CA GLY A 346 16.93 18.82 -20.68
C GLY A 346 16.60 19.64 -19.43
N ILE A 347 16.35 18.99 -18.28
CA ILE A 347 16.13 19.68 -16.99
C ILE A 347 17.44 20.31 -16.50
N ARG A 348 18.58 19.62 -16.62
CA ARG A 348 19.91 20.10 -16.19
C ARG A 348 20.33 21.36 -16.96
N SER A 349 19.87 21.59 -18.18
CA SER A 349 20.14 22.81 -18.93
C SER A 349 19.55 24.08 -18.27
N VAL A 350 18.56 23.91 -17.38
CA VAL A 350 17.86 25.01 -16.68
C VAL A 350 18.14 24.99 -15.18
N VAL A 351 18.36 23.81 -14.59
CA VAL A 351 18.56 23.60 -13.16
C VAL A 351 19.95 23.03 -12.93
N SER A 352 20.79 23.75 -12.18
CA SER A 352 22.18 23.38 -11.96
C SER A 352 22.40 22.35 -10.81
N ASP A 353 21.44 22.21 -9.92
CA ASP A 353 21.53 21.31 -8.77
C ASP A 353 21.05 19.89 -9.15
N ASP A 354 21.92 18.90 -9.10
CA ASP A 354 21.63 17.53 -9.52
C ASP A 354 20.50 16.85 -8.69
N TYR A 355 20.37 17.21 -7.40
CA TYR A 355 19.26 16.73 -6.56
C TYR A 355 17.93 17.30 -6.99
N LEU A 356 17.89 18.60 -7.33
CA LEU A 356 16.70 19.25 -7.87
C LEU A 356 16.35 18.74 -9.26
N VAL A 357 17.33 18.44 -10.10
CA VAL A 357 17.13 17.81 -11.42
C VAL A 357 16.42 16.47 -11.25
N SER A 358 16.94 15.60 -10.37
CA SER A 358 16.36 14.28 -10.06
C SER A 358 14.93 14.39 -9.53
N LEU A 359 14.70 15.30 -8.57
CA LEU A 359 13.38 15.53 -8.00
C LEU A 359 12.40 16.07 -9.04
N THR A 360 12.84 17.01 -9.90
CA THR A 360 12.00 17.59 -10.95
C THR A 360 11.57 16.51 -11.96
N TYR A 361 12.49 15.64 -12.36
CA TYR A 361 12.15 14.50 -13.20
C TYR A 361 11.12 13.59 -12.54
N ALA A 362 11.34 13.20 -11.28
CA ALA A 362 10.41 12.34 -10.53
C ALA A 362 9.01 12.96 -10.41
N ILE A 363 8.93 14.27 -10.09
CA ILE A 363 7.66 15.00 -10.03
C ILE A 363 6.99 15.06 -11.40
N SER A 364 7.74 15.29 -12.47
CA SER A 364 7.21 15.32 -13.85
C SER A 364 6.62 13.96 -14.25
N PHE A 365 7.29 12.88 -13.85
CA PHE A 365 6.81 11.52 -14.07
C PHE A 365 5.52 11.23 -13.28
N VAL A 366 5.42 11.69 -12.02
CA VAL A 366 4.16 11.63 -11.24
C VAL A 366 3.07 12.47 -11.90
N ALA A 367 3.40 13.66 -12.41
CA ALA A 367 2.44 14.54 -13.08
C ALA A 367 1.86 13.91 -14.36
N LEU A 368 2.70 13.21 -15.14
CA LEU A 368 2.26 12.42 -16.29
C LEU A 368 1.21 11.39 -15.89
N HIS A 369 1.48 10.61 -14.84
CA HIS A 369 0.54 9.60 -14.33
C HIS A 369 -0.71 10.22 -13.71
N ALA A 370 -0.58 11.40 -13.09
CA ALA A 370 -1.72 12.18 -12.59
C ALA A 370 -2.65 12.62 -13.73
N ALA A 371 -2.08 13.09 -14.85
CA ALA A 371 -2.85 13.45 -16.04
C ALA A 371 -3.60 12.25 -16.63
N ILE A 372 -2.92 11.10 -16.78
CA ILE A 372 -3.52 9.85 -17.26
C ILE A 372 -4.62 9.39 -16.29
N GLY A 373 -4.36 9.37 -15.00
CA GLY A 373 -5.34 8.98 -13.98
C GLY A 373 -6.56 9.91 -13.96
N ALA A 374 -6.34 11.21 -14.08
CA ALA A 374 -7.42 12.22 -14.15
C ALA A 374 -8.26 12.05 -15.42
N TRP A 375 -7.63 11.80 -16.57
CA TRP A 375 -8.32 11.48 -17.82
C TRP A 375 -9.18 10.23 -17.69
N MET A 376 -8.63 9.12 -17.13
CA MET A 376 -9.37 7.89 -16.88
C MET A 376 -10.56 8.13 -15.94
N TYR A 377 -10.34 8.91 -14.87
CA TYR A 377 -11.38 9.27 -13.92
C TYR A 377 -12.50 10.06 -14.59
N HIS A 378 -12.17 11.03 -15.42
CA HIS A 378 -13.14 11.83 -16.18
C HIS A 378 -13.95 10.98 -17.16
N LYS A 379 -13.29 10.05 -17.85
CA LYS A 379 -13.92 9.10 -18.79
C LYS A 379 -14.62 7.92 -18.07
N ARG A 380 -14.60 7.87 -16.73
CA ARG A 380 -15.15 6.77 -15.90
C ARG A 380 -14.59 5.39 -16.25
N ILE A 381 -13.31 5.33 -16.65
CA ILE A 381 -12.61 4.09 -16.94
C ILE A 381 -12.05 3.55 -15.63
N PHE A 382 -12.57 2.40 -15.17
CA PHE A 382 -12.13 1.74 -13.93
C PHE A 382 -11.70 0.32 -14.24
N ILE A 383 -10.40 0.06 -14.20
CA ILE A 383 -9.82 -1.27 -14.41
C ILE A 383 -9.84 -2.01 -13.07
N LYS A 384 -10.65 -3.07 -13.00
CA LYS A 384 -10.79 -3.94 -11.82
C LYS A 384 -10.23 -5.31 -12.15
N LEU A 385 -9.33 -5.80 -11.32
CA LEU A 385 -8.85 -7.18 -11.30
C LEU A 385 -9.62 -8.01 -10.27
#